data_c395234bf2a5b20932f089ea61d3b4dd
#
_entry.id   c395234bf2a5b20932f089ea61d3b4dd
#
_cell.length_a   1.000
_cell.length_b   1.000
_cell.length_c   1.000
_cell.angle_alpha   90.00
_cell.angle_beta   90.00
_cell.angle_gamma   90.00
#
_symmetry.space_group_name_H-M   'P 1'
#
loop_
_entity.id
_entity.type
_entity.pdbx_description
1 polymer ?
#
loop_
_entity_poly.entity_id
_entity_poly.type
_entity_poly.pdbx_seq_one_letter_code
_entity_poly.pdbx_strand_id
1 'polypeptide(L)'
;MPKVAFSLKTLQSLLWIIRHNEVDTINLYNSITPFVQVAIGGNSNMLNFGYWSQNKKALEMDPLHAQRELSALVAKFGDFQSSHRVLDIGSGFSAPAIQWKSIYNFLDIVCVNINSQQLSTAAKTLVPLIATTTTFNTTTDIDSSVISAADVKVRQSTATSVMCGDILSLVNATATTLPFADECVDRIIALESAQHFKPLQCFFKESARILKPKGLLLIAIPVIRGLPSSKINRGSFMQQLGKLGILYFSWASERYTLDNIKLLLRSEGLSIKDIQSIGHNVYEPLVDYYIRNRKFLKKTIRNSLSSHTQIISFKIIENIVYRSALKMKSLSQRGIIDYVLIKGMKT
;
A
#
# COMPACT_ATOMS: atom_id res chain seq x y z
N MET A 1 -7.05 -1.31 -23.72
CA MET A 1 -6.65 -2.13 -22.56
C MET A 1 -5.23 -2.61 -22.76
N PRO A 2 -4.30 -2.41 -21.83
CA PRO A 2 -2.94 -2.94 -21.96
C PRO A 2 -2.99 -4.46 -22.00
N LYS A 3 -2.28 -5.08 -22.96
CA LYS A 3 -2.13 -6.53 -23.03
C LYS A 3 -1.33 -6.99 -21.83
N VAL A 4 -1.94 -7.73 -20.92
CA VAL A 4 -1.25 -8.32 -19.76
C VAL A 4 -0.32 -9.41 -20.28
N ALA A 5 0.98 -9.15 -20.27
CA ALA A 5 2.00 -10.14 -20.62
C ALA A 5 2.12 -11.18 -19.50
N PHE A 6 1.28 -12.19 -19.53
CA PHE A 6 1.33 -13.35 -18.64
C PHE A 6 2.44 -14.30 -19.16
N SER A 7 3.67 -14.11 -18.68
CA SER A 7 4.80 -14.95 -19.10
C SER A 7 5.04 -16.10 -18.12
N LEU A 8 5.86 -17.11 -18.52
CA LEU A 8 6.42 -18.12 -17.60
C LEU A 8 7.08 -17.48 -16.35
N LYS A 9 7.55 -16.22 -16.45
CA LYS A 9 8.00 -15.40 -15.33
C LYS A 9 6.95 -15.26 -14.23
N THR A 10 5.65 -15.39 -14.54
CA THR A 10 4.58 -15.31 -13.54
C THR A 10 4.51 -16.55 -12.64
N LEU A 11 4.92 -17.73 -13.15
CA LEU A 11 5.06 -18.91 -12.31
C LEU A 11 6.33 -18.84 -11.45
N GLN A 12 7.42 -18.27 -11.98
CA GLN A 12 8.62 -17.98 -11.21
C GLN A 12 8.37 -16.90 -10.15
N SER A 13 7.43 -15.98 -10.37
CA SER A 13 7.08 -14.96 -9.37
C SER A 13 6.41 -15.57 -8.13
N LEU A 14 5.87 -16.79 -8.19
CA LEU A 14 5.44 -17.53 -7.00
C LEU A 14 6.62 -17.87 -6.08
N LEU A 15 7.83 -17.97 -6.59
CA LEU A 15 9.05 -18.17 -5.79
C LEU A 15 9.44 -16.90 -5.03
N TRP A 16 9.14 -15.71 -5.56
CA TRP A 16 9.37 -14.43 -4.89
C TRP A 16 8.38 -14.14 -3.75
N ILE A 17 7.39 -14.98 -3.57
CA ILE A 17 6.49 -14.93 -2.41
C ILE A 17 7.27 -15.17 -1.12
N ILE A 18 8.34 -15.98 -1.15
CA ILE A 18 9.33 -16.11 -0.06
C ILE A 18 10.38 -15.02 -0.30
N ARG A 19 10.05 -13.81 0.14
CA ARG A 19 10.93 -12.65 -0.05
C ARG A 19 12.07 -12.67 0.95
N HIS A 20 13.28 -12.68 0.41
CA HIS A 20 14.51 -12.63 1.21
C HIS A 20 15.07 -11.21 1.31
N ASN A 21 14.78 -10.37 0.30
CA ASN A 21 15.33 -9.03 0.18
C ASN A 21 14.35 -8.05 -0.54
N GLU A 22 14.76 -6.82 -0.68
CA GLU A 22 13.99 -5.75 -1.32
C GLU A 22 13.78 -5.98 -2.83
N VAL A 23 14.77 -6.60 -3.51
CA VAL A 23 14.69 -6.94 -4.95
C VAL A 23 13.55 -7.94 -5.19
N ASP A 24 13.38 -8.92 -4.30
CA ASP A 24 12.28 -9.87 -4.39
C ASP A 24 10.92 -9.16 -4.22
N THR A 25 10.86 -8.15 -3.38
CA THR A 25 9.65 -7.32 -3.22
C THR A 25 9.34 -6.55 -4.51
N ILE A 26 10.34 -5.91 -5.13
CA ILE A 26 10.19 -5.20 -6.41
C ILE A 26 9.70 -6.16 -7.49
N ASN A 27 10.34 -7.32 -7.63
CA ASN A 27 9.99 -8.32 -8.63
C ASN A 27 8.59 -8.88 -8.45
N LEU A 28 8.19 -9.14 -7.20
CA LEU A 28 6.83 -9.57 -6.89
C LEU A 28 5.81 -8.53 -7.37
N TYR A 29 5.96 -7.28 -6.95
CA TYR A 29 5.02 -6.23 -7.34
C TYR A 29 4.99 -5.98 -8.84
N ASN A 30 6.13 -5.98 -9.53
CA ASN A 30 6.19 -5.86 -10.98
C ASN A 30 5.41 -7.00 -11.68
N SER A 31 5.38 -8.19 -11.08
CA SER A 31 4.70 -9.36 -11.64
C SER A 31 3.21 -9.39 -11.33
N ILE A 32 2.79 -9.02 -10.11
CA ILE A 32 1.39 -9.14 -9.68
C ILE A 32 0.55 -7.90 -10.00
N THR A 33 1.16 -6.72 -10.10
CA THR A 33 0.45 -5.45 -10.29
C THR A 33 -0.51 -5.47 -11.49
N PRO A 34 -0.13 -5.94 -12.70
CA PRO A 34 -1.05 -5.98 -13.82
C PRO A 34 -2.30 -6.85 -13.56
N PHE A 35 -2.11 -7.93 -12.80
CA PHE A 35 -3.22 -8.80 -12.39
C PHE A 35 -4.12 -8.13 -11.35
N VAL A 36 -3.52 -7.51 -10.33
CA VAL A 36 -4.24 -6.81 -9.27
C VAL A 36 -5.06 -5.65 -9.85
N GLN A 37 -4.47 -4.84 -10.72
CA GLN A 37 -5.18 -3.73 -11.38
C GLN A 37 -6.43 -4.20 -12.14
N VAL A 38 -6.35 -5.32 -12.88
CA VAL A 38 -7.51 -5.87 -13.57
C VAL A 38 -8.53 -6.48 -12.60
N ALA A 39 -8.07 -7.14 -11.54
CA ALA A 39 -8.93 -7.82 -10.57
C ALA A 39 -9.70 -6.85 -9.66
N ILE A 40 -9.11 -5.69 -9.36
CA ILE A 40 -9.68 -4.69 -8.43
C ILE A 40 -10.49 -3.59 -9.17
N GLY A 41 -10.75 -3.75 -10.46
CA GLY A 41 -11.66 -2.82 -11.16
C GLY A 41 -10.98 -1.85 -12.13
N GLY A 42 -9.94 -2.26 -12.81
CA GLY A 42 -9.44 -1.53 -13.97
C GLY A 42 -8.29 -0.56 -13.65
N ASN A 43 -8.19 0.55 -14.35
CA ASN A 43 -7.04 1.47 -14.34
C ASN A 43 -6.76 2.20 -13.01
N SER A 44 -7.17 1.64 -11.86
CA SER A 44 -6.84 2.20 -10.56
C SER A 44 -5.37 1.95 -10.23
N ASN A 45 -4.66 3.02 -9.92
CA ASN A 45 -3.31 2.96 -9.37
C ASN A 45 -3.29 2.74 -7.84
N MET A 46 -4.45 2.56 -7.22
CA MET A 46 -4.53 2.15 -5.81
C MET A 46 -4.32 0.64 -5.67
N LEU A 47 -3.49 0.25 -4.70
CA LEU A 47 -3.15 -1.15 -4.46
C LEU A 47 -3.59 -1.65 -3.08
N ASN A 48 -4.19 -0.82 -2.24
CA ASN A 48 -4.66 -1.21 -0.93
C ASN A 48 -5.96 -2.03 -0.98
N PHE A 49 -6.25 -2.79 0.09
CA PHE A 49 -7.43 -3.67 0.19
C PHE A 49 -8.76 -2.91 0.26
N GLY A 50 -8.72 -1.63 0.69
CA GLY A 50 -9.90 -0.80 0.88
C GLY A 50 -10.58 -0.97 2.24
N TYR A 51 -11.30 0.06 2.63
CA TYR A 51 -12.19 0.08 3.79
C TYR A 51 -13.65 0.08 3.30
N TRP A 52 -14.37 -0.98 3.61
CA TRP A 52 -15.74 -1.19 3.17
C TRP A 52 -16.68 -0.82 4.31
N SER A 53 -17.29 0.35 4.22
CA SER A 53 -18.24 0.79 5.27
C SER A 53 -19.45 -0.13 5.31
N GLN A 54 -20.02 -0.36 6.52
CA GLN A 54 -21.14 -1.28 6.71
C GLN A 54 -22.52 -0.68 6.37
N ASN A 55 -22.58 0.52 5.80
CA ASN A 55 -23.82 1.14 5.38
C ASN A 55 -24.49 0.33 4.26
N LYS A 56 -25.82 0.36 4.13
CA LYS A 56 -26.61 -0.37 3.12
C LYS A 56 -26.08 -0.23 1.67
N LYS A 57 -25.38 0.85 1.36
CA LYS A 57 -24.66 1.05 0.08
C LYS A 57 -23.38 0.23 -0.08
N ALA A 58 -22.88 -0.44 0.96
CA ALA A 58 -21.65 -1.25 0.90
C ALA A 58 -21.76 -2.44 -0.07
N LEU A 59 -22.96 -2.94 -0.34
CA LEU A 59 -23.22 -4.00 -1.32
C LEU A 59 -22.98 -3.54 -2.77
N GLU A 60 -23.06 -2.22 -3.03
CA GLU A 60 -22.84 -1.59 -4.34
C GLU A 60 -21.43 -0.98 -4.47
N MET A 61 -20.69 -0.93 -3.36
CA MET A 61 -19.35 -0.33 -3.34
C MET A 61 -18.39 -1.13 -4.23
N ASP A 62 -17.71 -0.44 -5.11
CA ASP A 62 -16.62 -1.01 -5.90
C ASP A 62 -15.28 -0.94 -5.14
N PRO A 63 -14.26 -1.71 -5.54
CA PRO A 63 -12.96 -1.71 -4.88
C PRO A 63 -12.28 -0.34 -4.87
N LEU A 64 -12.41 0.45 -5.93
CA LEU A 64 -11.77 1.77 -6.02
C LEU A 64 -12.36 2.71 -4.97
N HIS A 65 -13.68 2.67 -4.77
CA HIS A 65 -14.34 3.46 -3.74
C HIS A 65 -13.85 3.03 -2.34
N ALA A 66 -13.82 1.72 -2.06
CA ALA A 66 -13.31 1.19 -0.79
C ALA A 66 -11.83 1.56 -0.55
N GLN A 67 -11.00 1.55 -1.58
CA GLN A 67 -9.60 1.95 -1.51
C GLN A 67 -9.44 3.44 -1.17
N ARG A 68 -10.28 4.29 -1.76
CA ARG A 68 -10.34 5.72 -1.44
C ARG A 68 -10.82 5.97 0.00
N GLU A 69 -11.79 5.20 0.47
CA GLU A 69 -12.27 5.26 1.84
C GLU A 69 -11.18 4.89 2.85
N LEU A 70 -10.38 3.84 2.58
CA LEU A 70 -9.23 3.50 3.43
C LEU A 70 -8.20 4.63 3.47
N SER A 71 -7.90 5.21 2.31
CA SER A 71 -6.98 6.34 2.20
C SER A 71 -7.47 7.56 3.00
N ALA A 72 -8.77 7.89 2.90
CA ALA A 72 -9.41 8.96 3.66
C ALA A 72 -9.41 8.68 5.17
N LEU A 73 -9.69 7.42 5.57
CA LEU A 73 -9.65 7.00 6.96
C LEU A 73 -8.25 7.17 7.57
N VAL A 74 -7.19 6.81 6.83
CA VAL A 74 -5.80 6.98 7.27
C VAL A 74 -5.46 8.46 7.46
N ALA A 75 -5.88 9.33 6.54
CA ALA A 75 -5.66 10.78 6.66
C ALA A 75 -6.39 11.37 7.88
N LYS A 76 -7.63 10.98 8.10
CA LYS A 76 -8.41 11.38 9.29
C LYS A 76 -7.77 10.84 10.57
N PHE A 77 -7.39 9.57 10.60
CA PHE A 77 -6.71 8.95 11.74
C PHE A 77 -5.38 9.62 12.05
N GLY A 78 -4.68 10.12 11.03
CA GLY A 78 -3.41 10.84 11.13
C GLY A 78 -3.53 12.33 11.43
N ASP A 79 -4.74 12.86 11.51
CA ASP A 79 -4.97 14.29 11.70
C ASP A 79 -4.15 15.15 10.71
N PHE A 80 -4.38 14.91 9.42
CA PHE A 80 -3.67 15.63 8.35
C PHE A 80 -3.97 17.12 8.33
N GLN A 81 -5.14 17.51 8.85
CA GLN A 81 -5.54 18.91 8.94
C GLN A 81 -4.57 19.75 9.79
N SER A 82 -3.90 19.12 10.76
CA SER A 82 -2.95 19.78 11.68
C SER A 82 -1.47 19.57 11.27
N SER A 83 -1.20 19.15 10.02
CA SER A 83 0.17 18.86 9.56
C SER A 83 0.55 19.71 8.36
N HIS A 84 1.86 19.82 8.10
CA HIS A 84 2.39 20.49 6.93
C HIS A 84 3.15 19.54 6.02
N ARG A 85 4.02 18.71 6.57
CA ARG A 85 4.88 17.79 5.80
C ARG A 85 4.59 16.35 6.15
N VAL A 86 4.28 15.56 5.11
CA VAL A 86 3.87 14.15 5.19
C VAL A 86 4.80 13.30 4.33
N LEU A 87 5.34 12.20 4.87
CA LEU A 87 6.04 11.17 4.11
C LEU A 87 5.12 9.95 3.94
N ASP A 88 4.90 9.55 2.69
CA ASP A 88 4.22 8.29 2.33
C ASP A 88 5.28 7.24 1.97
N ILE A 89 5.57 6.31 2.89
CA ILE A 89 6.65 5.32 2.75
C ILE A 89 6.10 4.01 2.20
N GLY A 90 6.67 3.61 1.04
CA GLY A 90 6.14 2.51 0.23
C GLY A 90 4.90 2.94 -0.55
N SER A 91 4.93 4.15 -1.08
CA SER A 91 3.79 4.82 -1.73
C SER A 91 3.21 4.12 -2.97
N GLY A 92 3.88 3.08 -3.48
CA GLY A 92 3.46 2.39 -4.69
C GLY A 92 3.37 3.34 -5.89
N PHE A 93 2.20 3.46 -6.49
CA PHE A 93 1.90 4.43 -7.55
C PHE A 93 1.50 5.80 -7.03
N SER A 94 1.65 6.08 -5.75
CA SER A 94 1.34 7.34 -5.07
C SER A 94 -0.13 7.79 -5.20
N ALA A 95 -1.06 6.89 -5.52
CA ALA A 95 -2.46 7.23 -5.70
C ALA A 95 -3.15 7.71 -4.40
N PRO A 96 -2.88 7.13 -3.21
CA PRO A 96 -3.35 7.70 -1.94
C PRO A 96 -2.84 9.12 -1.70
N ALA A 97 -1.55 9.38 -1.97
CA ALA A 97 -0.94 10.70 -1.80
C ALA A 97 -1.57 11.76 -2.73
N ILE A 98 -1.87 11.38 -3.97
CA ILE A 98 -2.62 12.24 -4.92
C ILE A 98 -4.00 12.58 -4.36
N GLN A 99 -4.72 11.60 -3.80
CA GLN A 99 -6.01 11.84 -3.16
C GLN A 99 -5.86 12.77 -1.94
N TRP A 100 -4.86 12.56 -1.08
CA TRP A 100 -4.64 13.42 0.09
C TRP A 100 -4.31 14.86 -0.35
N LYS A 101 -3.47 15.03 -1.36
CA LYS A 101 -3.13 16.35 -1.88
C LYS A 101 -4.35 17.08 -2.46
N SER A 102 -5.29 16.38 -3.09
CA SER A 102 -6.53 16.97 -3.60
C SER A 102 -7.50 17.43 -2.50
N ILE A 103 -7.45 16.80 -1.31
CA ILE A 103 -8.29 17.14 -0.15
C ILE A 103 -7.60 18.20 0.73
N TYR A 104 -6.29 18.04 0.93
CA TYR A 104 -5.45 18.87 1.80
C TYR A 104 -4.38 19.55 0.93
N ASN A 105 -4.79 20.55 0.14
CA ASN A 105 -3.92 21.21 -0.86
C ASN A 105 -2.68 21.88 -0.27
N PHE A 106 -2.72 22.26 1.02
CA PHE A 106 -1.63 22.89 1.76
C PHE A 106 -0.51 21.91 2.17
N LEU A 107 -0.73 20.59 2.08
CA LEU A 107 0.26 19.61 2.50
C LEU A 107 1.44 19.53 1.51
N ASP A 108 2.65 19.50 2.06
CA ASP A 108 3.86 19.06 1.37
C ASP A 108 3.96 17.53 1.55
N ILE A 109 3.70 16.78 0.48
CA ILE A 109 3.70 15.32 0.51
C ILE A 109 4.89 14.78 -0.27
N VAL A 110 5.71 13.96 0.40
CA VAL A 110 6.82 13.25 -0.23
C VAL A 110 6.51 11.76 -0.26
N CYS A 111 6.41 11.21 -1.46
CA CYS A 111 6.21 9.79 -1.70
C CYS A 111 7.55 9.07 -1.83
N VAL A 112 7.80 8.12 -0.95
CA VAL A 112 9.02 7.31 -0.95
C VAL A 112 8.68 5.90 -1.39
N ASN A 113 9.38 5.37 -2.39
CA ASN A 113 9.22 3.99 -2.82
C ASN A 113 10.54 3.42 -3.34
N ILE A 114 10.78 2.14 -3.03
CA ILE A 114 11.96 1.41 -3.53
C ILE A 114 11.81 1.03 -5.00
N ASN A 115 10.60 0.88 -5.50
CA ASN A 115 10.31 0.50 -6.89
C ASN A 115 10.25 1.75 -7.79
N SER A 116 11.36 2.02 -8.49
CA SER A 116 11.48 3.15 -9.41
C SER A 116 10.49 3.10 -10.59
N GLN A 117 10.06 1.91 -11.03
CA GLN A 117 9.07 1.78 -12.10
C GLN A 117 7.68 2.26 -11.67
N GLN A 118 7.30 1.98 -10.41
CA GLN A 118 6.06 2.49 -9.85
C GLN A 118 6.12 4.02 -9.71
N LEU A 119 7.22 4.58 -9.24
CA LEU A 119 7.41 6.04 -9.16
C LEU A 119 7.40 6.69 -10.54
N SER A 120 8.02 6.09 -11.56
CA SER A 120 7.95 6.58 -12.94
C SER A 120 6.51 6.60 -13.47
N THR A 121 5.69 5.61 -13.11
CA THR A 121 4.27 5.59 -13.47
C THR A 121 3.48 6.66 -12.71
N ALA A 122 3.78 6.87 -11.42
CA ALA A 122 3.20 7.95 -10.62
C ALA A 122 3.51 9.32 -11.22
N ALA A 123 4.77 9.56 -11.61
CA ALA A 123 5.19 10.80 -12.27
C ALA A 123 4.36 11.12 -13.53
N LYS A 124 4.13 10.11 -14.38
CA LYS A 124 3.29 10.26 -15.59
C LYS A 124 1.84 10.61 -15.27
N THR A 125 1.32 10.18 -14.14
CA THR A 125 -0.03 10.50 -13.69
C THR A 125 -0.13 11.93 -13.13
N LEU A 126 0.96 12.47 -12.58
CA LEU A 126 1.01 13.80 -11.99
C LEU A 126 1.12 14.91 -13.03
N VAL A 127 1.82 14.70 -14.14
CA VAL A 127 2.04 15.70 -15.19
C VAL A 127 0.73 16.36 -15.69
N PRO A 128 -0.34 15.64 -16.05
CA PRO A 128 -1.60 16.24 -16.47
C PRO A 128 -2.30 17.05 -15.36
N LEU A 129 -2.15 16.65 -14.11
CA LEU A 129 -2.76 17.34 -12.96
C LEU A 129 -2.10 18.69 -12.72
N ILE A 130 -0.80 18.80 -12.91
CA ILE A 130 -0.04 20.06 -12.78
C ILE A 130 -0.43 21.02 -13.92
N ALA A 131 -0.53 20.53 -15.15
CA ALA A 131 -0.93 21.34 -16.31
C ALA A 131 -2.33 21.95 -16.18
N THR A 132 -3.29 21.20 -15.58
CA THR A 132 -4.66 21.72 -15.35
C THR A 132 -4.72 22.74 -14.22
N THR A 133 -3.86 22.66 -13.22
CA THR A 133 -3.84 23.63 -12.11
C THR A 133 -3.20 24.96 -12.51
N THR A 134 -2.24 24.94 -13.43
CA THR A 134 -1.56 26.15 -13.95
C THR A 134 -2.47 26.96 -14.87
N THR A 135 -3.41 26.33 -15.57
CA THR A 135 -4.36 27.04 -16.46
C THR A 135 -5.45 27.81 -15.72
N PHE A 136 -5.67 27.57 -14.43
CA PHE A 136 -6.66 28.34 -13.65
C PHE A 136 -6.10 29.61 -12.98
N ASN A 137 -4.79 29.82 -12.96
CA ASN A 137 -4.14 30.93 -12.24
C ASN A 137 -3.44 31.95 -13.13
N THR A 138 -3.55 31.90 -14.48
CA THR A 138 -2.93 32.90 -15.34
C THR A 138 -3.87 33.40 -16.42
N THR A 139 -4.58 34.49 -16.11
CA THR A 139 -4.94 35.51 -17.11
C THR A 139 -3.76 36.47 -17.27
N THR A 140 -2.67 36.04 -17.82
CA THR A 140 -1.66 36.89 -18.48
C THR A 140 -0.68 35.97 -19.22
N ASP A 141 -0.48 36.29 -20.49
CA ASP A 141 0.36 35.66 -21.49
C ASP A 141 1.64 34.97 -20.97
N ILE A 142 1.71 33.64 -21.08
CA ILE A 142 2.97 32.91 -21.15
C ILE A 142 2.85 31.85 -22.25
N ASP A 143 3.79 31.92 -23.17
CA ASP A 143 3.99 31.08 -24.34
C ASP A 143 3.91 29.58 -24.04
N SER A 144 3.06 28.83 -24.74
CA SER A 144 2.68 27.44 -24.49
C SER A 144 3.70 26.39 -24.96
N SER A 145 4.97 26.70 -25.03
CA SER A 145 5.96 25.85 -25.71
C SER A 145 7.03 25.17 -24.85
N VAL A 146 7.02 25.17 -23.51
CA VAL A 146 8.04 24.43 -22.73
C VAL A 146 7.49 23.95 -21.38
N ILE A 147 6.78 22.83 -21.35
CA ILE A 147 6.81 21.96 -20.18
C ILE A 147 7.17 20.56 -20.68
N SER A 148 8.46 20.27 -20.69
CA SER A 148 8.96 18.94 -21.02
C SER A 148 8.82 17.99 -19.81
N ALA A 149 8.62 16.71 -20.08
CA ALA A 149 8.59 15.63 -19.07
C ALA A 149 9.88 15.55 -18.20
N ALA A 150 10.85 16.44 -18.41
CA ALA A 150 12.11 16.56 -17.68
C ALA A 150 11.96 17.36 -16.38
N ASP A 151 10.89 18.12 -16.17
CA ASP A 151 10.71 18.96 -14.99
C ASP A 151 10.09 18.23 -13.77
N VAL A 152 9.61 17.01 -13.96
CA VAL A 152 9.31 16.10 -12.84
C VAL A 152 10.62 15.47 -12.42
N LYS A 153 11.37 16.15 -11.54
CA LYS A 153 12.66 15.65 -11.05
C LYS A 153 12.43 14.40 -10.19
N VAL A 154 12.57 13.24 -10.83
CA VAL A 154 12.91 11.99 -10.12
C VAL A 154 14.35 12.17 -9.63
N ARG A 155 14.52 12.72 -8.44
CA ARG A 155 15.85 12.86 -7.84
C ARG A 155 16.32 11.49 -7.38
N GLN A 156 17.28 10.92 -8.10
CA GLN A 156 18.17 9.91 -7.53
C GLN A 156 18.99 10.64 -6.45
N SER A 157 18.89 10.17 -5.20
CA SER A 157 19.42 10.86 -4.04
C SER A 157 20.95 10.87 -4.02
N THR A 158 21.51 12.04 -4.22
CA THR A 158 22.63 12.53 -3.40
C THR A 158 22.05 13.68 -2.58
N ALA A 159 22.20 13.60 -1.27
CA ALA A 159 21.54 14.47 -0.32
C ALA A 159 21.62 15.95 -0.70
N THR A 160 20.47 16.60 -0.93
CA THR A 160 20.39 18.07 -0.85
C THR A 160 18.93 18.52 -0.64
N SER A 161 18.76 19.45 0.25
CA SER A 161 17.57 20.15 0.69
C SER A 161 16.38 20.18 -0.28
N VAL A 162 15.23 19.65 0.18
CA VAL A 162 13.94 19.79 -0.49
C VAL A 162 13.46 21.23 -0.30
N MET A 163 13.36 21.98 -1.38
CA MET A 163 12.70 23.30 -1.39
C MET A 163 11.19 23.10 -1.33
N CYS A 164 10.53 23.88 -0.49
CA CYS A 164 9.09 23.96 -0.32
C CYS A 164 8.43 24.46 -1.61
N GLY A 165 7.48 23.69 -2.14
CA GLY A 165 6.62 24.08 -3.26
C GLY A 165 5.38 23.20 -3.28
N ASP A 166 4.28 23.69 -3.82
CA ASP A 166 2.93 23.09 -3.84
C ASP A 166 2.79 21.71 -4.50
N ILE A 167 3.86 20.95 -4.66
CA ILE A 167 3.98 19.78 -5.52
C ILE A 167 4.24 18.56 -4.67
N LEU A 168 3.57 17.44 -5.03
CA LEU A 168 3.86 16.12 -4.53
C LEU A 168 5.23 15.65 -5.05
N SER A 169 6.15 15.33 -4.14
CA SER A 169 7.52 14.91 -4.48
C SER A 169 7.66 13.39 -4.49
N LEU A 170 8.48 12.85 -5.39
CA LEU A 170 8.75 11.42 -5.53
C LEU A 170 10.24 11.13 -5.23
N VAL A 171 10.50 10.20 -4.31
CA VAL A 171 11.86 9.83 -3.88
C VAL A 171 12.04 8.33 -3.99
N ASN A 172 13.08 7.88 -4.71
CA ASN A 172 13.44 6.47 -4.77
C ASN A 172 14.43 6.14 -3.65
N ALA A 173 13.93 5.49 -2.59
CA ALA A 173 14.73 5.11 -1.43
C ALA A 173 14.12 3.89 -0.72
N THR A 174 14.96 3.21 0.10
CA THR A 174 14.50 2.17 1.02
C THR A 174 13.89 2.78 2.29
N ALA A 175 12.92 2.09 2.87
CA ALA A 175 12.30 2.50 4.13
C ALA A 175 13.22 2.35 5.35
N THR A 176 14.28 1.56 5.22
CA THR A 176 15.22 1.25 6.32
C THR A 176 16.40 2.21 6.41
N THR A 177 16.55 3.10 5.40
CA THR A 177 17.56 4.16 5.37
C THR A 177 17.02 5.31 4.54
N LEU A 178 16.44 6.30 5.20
CA LEU A 178 15.71 7.38 4.55
C LEU A 178 16.59 8.62 4.36
N PRO A 179 16.61 9.24 3.16
CA PRO A 179 17.50 10.38 2.84
C PRO A 179 16.90 11.72 3.31
N PHE A 180 16.49 11.78 4.57
CA PHE A 180 15.93 12.99 5.17
C PHE A 180 16.68 13.37 6.44
N ALA A 181 16.69 14.67 6.74
CA ALA A 181 17.25 15.20 7.99
C ALA A 181 16.41 14.75 9.19
N ASP A 182 17.01 14.84 10.37
CA ASP A 182 16.31 14.61 11.63
C ASP A 182 15.23 15.67 11.83
N GLU A 183 14.14 15.28 12.48
CA GLU A 183 13.06 16.17 12.94
C GLU A 183 12.48 17.09 11.87
N CYS A 184 12.33 16.60 10.63
CA CYS A 184 11.93 17.44 9.51
C CYS A 184 10.48 17.22 9.00
N VAL A 185 9.73 16.22 9.55
CA VAL A 185 8.37 15.93 9.10
C VAL A 185 7.37 15.80 10.24
N ASP A 186 6.10 16.10 9.96
CA ASP A 186 5.02 16.03 10.93
C ASP A 186 4.36 14.66 10.98
N ARG A 187 4.27 13.98 9.81
CA ARG A 187 3.64 12.67 9.66
C ARG A 187 4.48 11.75 8.79
N ILE A 188 4.54 10.49 9.18
CA ILE A 188 5.02 9.39 8.36
C ILE A 188 3.90 8.37 8.23
N ILE A 189 3.60 7.93 7.00
CA ILE A 189 2.57 6.95 6.70
C ILE A 189 3.21 5.72 6.07
N ALA A 190 2.75 4.54 6.49
CA ALA A 190 3.02 3.26 5.83
C ALA A 190 1.68 2.54 5.61
N LEU A 191 1.03 2.85 4.47
CA LEU A 191 -0.24 2.25 4.08
C LEU A 191 0.02 0.95 3.31
N GLU A 192 -0.20 -0.19 3.96
CA GLU A 192 0.04 -1.54 3.41
C GLU A 192 1.44 -1.77 2.85
N SER A 193 2.42 -1.12 3.44
CA SER A 193 3.82 -1.20 3.02
C SER A 193 4.74 -1.73 4.11
N ALA A 194 4.47 -1.43 5.38
CA ALA A 194 5.34 -1.79 6.50
C ALA A 194 5.61 -3.30 6.63
N GLN A 195 4.68 -4.17 6.21
CA GLN A 195 4.86 -5.62 6.18
C GLN A 195 5.98 -6.08 5.22
N HIS A 196 6.50 -5.18 4.40
CA HIS A 196 7.57 -5.46 3.44
C HIS A 196 8.92 -4.91 3.89
N PHE A 197 8.97 -4.09 4.94
CA PHE A 197 10.20 -3.48 5.43
C PHE A 197 10.97 -4.43 6.33
N LYS A 198 12.21 -4.71 5.97
CA LYS A 198 13.07 -5.67 6.66
C LYS A 198 14.46 -5.09 6.95
N PRO A 199 14.87 -5.00 8.20
CA PRO A 199 14.07 -5.23 9.43
C PRO A 199 13.07 -4.10 9.68
N LEU A 200 11.88 -4.43 10.21
CA LEU A 200 10.85 -3.43 10.55
C LEU A 200 11.35 -2.44 11.63
N GLN A 201 12.22 -2.90 12.52
CA GLN A 201 12.84 -2.06 13.55
C GLN A 201 13.64 -0.91 12.94
N CYS A 202 14.38 -1.14 11.84
CA CYS A 202 15.13 -0.07 11.16
C CYS A 202 14.20 1.00 10.60
N PHE A 203 13.03 0.61 10.07
CA PHE A 203 12.01 1.58 9.65
C PHE A 203 11.48 2.41 10.82
N PHE A 204 11.24 1.80 11.99
CA PHE A 204 10.78 2.54 13.16
C PHE A 204 11.85 3.47 13.70
N LYS A 205 13.12 3.05 13.71
CA LYS A 205 14.26 3.90 14.08
C LYS A 205 14.38 5.12 13.17
N GLU A 206 14.34 4.92 11.85
CA GLU A 206 14.34 6.00 10.87
C GLU A 206 13.12 6.92 11.04
N SER A 207 11.94 6.35 11.26
CA SER A 207 10.73 7.13 11.52
C SER A 207 10.86 8.01 12.77
N ALA A 208 11.39 7.46 13.87
CA ALA A 208 11.62 8.21 15.08
C ALA A 208 12.66 9.32 14.89
N ARG A 209 13.71 9.08 14.09
CA ARG A 209 14.73 10.08 13.77
C ARG A 209 14.14 11.27 12.99
N ILE A 210 13.35 10.98 11.96
CA ILE A 210 12.88 11.98 10.98
C ILE A 210 11.67 12.77 11.49
N LEU A 211 10.82 12.16 12.31
CA LEU A 211 9.66 12.82 12.89
C LEU A 211 10.10 13.97 13.80
N LYS A 212 9.43 15.09 13.70
CA LYS A 212 9.51 16.18 14.70
C LYS A 212 9.04 15.69 16.07
N PRO A 213 9.42 16.33 17.18
CA PRO A 213 8.80 16.08 18.47
C PRO A 213 7.28 16.14 18.37
N LYS A 214 6.57 15.16 18.94
CA LYS A 214 5.12 14.97 18.83
C LYS A 214 4.62 14.65 17.40
N GLY A 215 5.49 14.44 16.43
CA GLY A 215 5.14 13.94 15.10
C GLY A 215 4.56 12.52 15.16
N LEU A 216 3.73 12.17 14.18
CA LEU A 216 2.97 10.91 14.19
C LEU A 216 3.46 9.94 13.11
N LEU A 217 3.65 8.68 13.51
CA LEU A 217 3.80 7.54 12.62
C LEU A 217 2.47 6.81 12.51
N LEU A 218 1.98 6.65 11.29
CA LEU A 218 0.73 5.96 10.96
C LEU A 218 1.03 4.71 10.18
N ILE A 219 0.56 3.57 10.67
CA ILE A 219 0.76 2.28 10.03
C ILE A 219 -0.60 1.65 9.80
N ALA A 220 -0.88 1.26 8.55
CA ALA A 220 -2.03 0.44 8.18
C ALA A 220 -1.49 -0.92 7.72
N ILE A 221 -1.69 -1.97 8.53
CA ILE A 221 -0.97 -3.23 8.36
C ILE A 221 -1.83 -4.45 8.71
N PRO A 222 -1.73 -5.54 7.90
CA PRO A 222 -2.20 -6.86 8.31
C PRO A 222 -1.39 -7.40 9.50
N VAL A 223 -2.08 -7.94 10.50
CA VAL A 223 -1.43 -8.57 11.66
C VAL A 223 -2.02 -9.94 11.96
N ILE A 224 -1.22 -10.77 12.61
CA ILE A 224 -1.69 -12.00 13.22
C ILE A 224 -2.01 -11.66 14.67
N ARG A 225 -3.27 -11.88 15.09
CA ARG A 225 -3.61 -11.86 16.50
C ARG A 225 -3.06 -13.10 17.17
N GLY A 226 -2.39 -12.94 18.30
CA GLY A 226 -1.81 -14.03 19.06
C GLY A 226 -2.83 -15.15 19.31
N LEU A 227 -2.36 -16.38 19.40
CA LEU A 227 -3.19 -17.53 19.76
C LEU A 227 -3.97 -17.22 21.03
N PRO A 228 -5.28 -17.51 21.09
CA PRO A 228 -5.96 -17.64 22.37
C PRO A 228 -5.17 -18.64 23.20
N SER A 229 -4.72 -18.23 24.37
CA SER A 229 -3.76 -18.95 25.22
C SER A 229 -4.25 -20.30 25.74
N SER A 230 -5.41 -20.79 25.37
CA SER A 230 -6.00 -21.92 26.06
C SER A 230 -6.35 -23.19 25.29
N LYS A 231 -6.34 -23.26 23.95
CA LYS A 231 -6.76 -24.54 23.31
C LYS A 231 -6.36 -24.78 21.83
N ILE A 232 -5.53 -23.98 21.19
CA ILE A 232 -5.16 -24.27 19.81
C ILE A 232 -3.74 -24.86 19.78
N ASN A 233 -3.64 -26.12 19.36
CA ASN A 233 -2.37 -26.78 19.12
C ASN A 233 -1.54 -25.97 18.11
N ARG A 234 -0.31 -25.56 18.47
CA ARG A 234 0.59 -24.74 17.63
C ARG A 234 0.74 -25.30 16.22
N GLY A 235 0.78 -26.64 16.07
CA GLY A 235 0.85 -27.30 14.77
C GLY A 235 -0.39 -27.03 13.89
N SER A 236 -1.58 -27.09 14.45
CA SER A 236 -2.83 -26.80 13.74
C SER A 236 -2.93 -25.33 13.33
N PHE A 237 -2.42 -24.41 14.14
CA PHE A 237 -2.39 -22.99 13.81
C PHE A 237 -1.44 -22.69 12.64
N MET A 238 -0.21 -23.19 12.70
CA MET A 238 0.75 -23.05 11.61
C MET A 238 0.25 -23.67 10.30
N GLN A 239 -0.42 -24.81 10.37
CA GLN A 239 -1.06 -25.46 9.24
C GLN A 239 -2.20 -24.59 8.65
N GLN A 240 -2.98 -23.92 9.50
CA GLN A 240 -4.05 -23.02 9.06
C GLN A 240 -3.50 -21.76 8.40
N LEU A 241 -2.41 -21.17 8.94
CA LEU A 241 -1.72 -20.05 8.33
C LEU A 241 -1.07 -20.45 6.98
N GLY A 242 -0.45 -21.62 6.91
CA GLY A 242 0.11 -22.16 5.66
C GLY A 242 -0.93 -22.31 4.55
N LYS A 243 -2.21 -22.55 4.91
CA LYS A 243 -3.34 -22.62 3.97
C LYS A 243 -3.77 -21.25 3.42
N LEU A 244 -3.27 -20.12 3.93
CA LEU A 244 -3.45 -18.80 3.31
C LEU A 244 -2.74 -18.70 1.95
N GLY A 245 -1.82 -19.63 1.64
CA GLY A 245 -1.11 -19.64 0.37
C GLY A 245 -0.35 -18.35 0.13
N ILE A 246 -0.55 -17.76 -1.06
CA ILE A 246 0.13 -16.52 -1.48
C ILE A 246 -0.03 -15.38 -0.46
N LEU A 247 -1.20 -15.25 0.15
CA LEU A 247 -1.48 -14.19 1.12
C LEU A 247 -0.67 -14.34 2.41
N TYR A 248 -0.44 -15.59 2.86
CA TYR A 248 0.41 -15.83 4.02
C TYR A 248 1.83 -15.31 3.80
N PHE A 249 2.42 -15.61 2.67
CA PHE A 249 3.78 -15.18 2.36
C PHE A 249 3.87 -13.68 2.08
N SER A 250 2.83 -13.08 1.51
CA SER A 250 2.82 -11.63 1.27
C SER A 250 2.68 -10.81 2.55
N TRP A 251 2.03 -11.37 3.60
CA TRP A 251 1.73 -10.62 4.83
C TRP A 251 2.61 -11.00 6.01
N ALA A 252 3.03 -12.26 6.09
CA ALA A 252 3.55 -12.84 7.30
C ALA A 252 4.99 -13.31 7.18
N SER A 253 5.77 -12.80 6.22
CA SER A 253 7.16 -13.20 6.08
C SER A 253 7.97 -13.00 7.38
N GLU A 254 7.55 -12.08 8.25
CA GLU A 254 8.16 -11.80 9.57
C GLU A 254 7.24 -12.20 10.73
N ARG A 255 6.04 -12.75 10.47
CA ARG A 255 5.05 -13.15 11.49
C ARG A 255 4.75 -12.05 12.51
N TYR A 256 4.58 -10.81 12.04
CA TYR A 256 4.31 -9.71 12.95
C TYR A 256 2.99 -9.91 13.70
N THR A 257 3.11 -10.15 14.99
CA THR A 257 2.00 -10.02 15.91
C THR A 257 1.87 -8.56 16.32
N LEU A 258 0.66 -8.14 16.67
CA LEU A 258 0.43 -6.78 17.15
C LEU A 258 1.32 -6.45 18.36
N ASP A 259 1.57 -7.42 19.23
CA ASP A 259 2.40 -7.20 20.43
C ASP A 259 3.88 -7.00 20.08
N ASN A 260 4.40 -7.74 19.09
CA ASN A 260 5.76 -7.47 18.60
C ASN A 260 5.89 -6.09 17.98
N ILE A 261 4.91 -5.64 17.20
CA ILE A 261 4.91 -4.29 16.62
C ILE A 261 4.90 -3.23 17.73
N LYS A 262 4.08 -3.42 18.78
CA LYS A 262 4.03 -2.52 19.94
C LYS A 262 5.37 -2.45 20.68
N LEU A 263 6.05 -3.57 20.85
CA LEU A 263 7.37 -3.62 21.49
C LEU A 263 8.40 -2.87 20.66
N LEU A 264 8.46 -3.13 19.36
CA LEU A 264 9.38 -2.45 18.44
C LEU A 264 9.15 -0.95 18.37
N LEU A 265 7.90 -0.48 18.35
CA LEU A 265 7.58 0.95 18.38
C LEU A 265 8.13 1.61 19.66
N ARG A 266 7.88 0.99 20.81
CA ARG A 266 8.33 1.52 22.11
C ARG A 266 9.85 1.53 22.25
N SER A 267 10.55 0.49 21.74
CA SER A 267 12.01 0.44 21.78
C SER A 267 12.67 1.55 20.97
N GLU A 268 11.99 2.09 19.96
CA GLU A 268 12.49 3.18 19.12
C GLU A 268 11.93 4.57 19.55
N GLY A 269 11.39 4.71 20.76
CA GLY A 269 10.92 6.00 21.28
C GLY A 269 9.57 6.47 20.68
N LEU A 270 8.77 5.55 20.12
CA LEU A 270 7.46 5.84 19.56
C LEU A 270 6.37 5.39 20.54
N SER A 271 5.71 6.33 21.21
CA SER A 271 4.59 6.06 22.13
C SER A 271 3.32 5.78 21.33
N ILE A 272 2.63 4.67 21.65
CA ILE A 272 1.38 4.30 20.98
C ILE A 272 0.26 5.17 21.52
N LYS A 273 -0.44 5.89 20.64
CA LYS A 273 -1.56 6.78 20.97
C LYS A 273 -2.91 6.14 20.71
N ASP A 274 -3.03 5.37 19.62
CA ASP A 274 -4.28 4.72 19.26
C ASP A 274 -4.02 3.49 18.39
N ILE A 275 -4.91 2.50 18.49
CA ILE A 275 -4.92 1.31 17.63
C ILE A 275 -6.38 0.99 17.29
N GLN A 276 -6.69 0.99 16.00
CA GLN A 276 -8.00 0.63 15.49
C GLN A 276 -7.96 -0.70 14.74
N SER A 277 -8.80 -1.63 15.15
CA SER A 277 -9.03 -2.91 14.49
C SER A 277 -10.12 -2.75 13.45
N ILE A 278 -9.80 -2.92 12.18
CA ILE A 278 -10.74 -2.74 11.06
C ILE A 278 -10.80 -3.95 10.13
N GLY A 279 -10.24 -5.09 10.52
CA GLY A 279 -10.13 -6.27 9.66
C GLY A 279 -11.45 -6.75 9.07
N HIS A 280 -12.54 -6.67 9.84
CA HIS A 280 -13.88 -7.04 9.38
C HIS A 280 -14.45 -6.09 8.31
N ASN A 281 -13.99 -4.83 8.27
CA ASN A 281 -14.33 -3.87 7.22
C ASN A 281 -13.40 -3.96 5.99
N VAL A 282 -12.32 -4.73 6.08
CA VAL A 282 -11.33 -4.89 5.01
C VAL A 282 -11.47 -6.24 4.32
N TYR A 283 -11.31 -7.33 5.07
CA TYR A 283 -11.16 -8.66 4.46
C TYR A 283 -12.48 -9.27 3.99
N GLU A 284 -13.49 -9.23 4.83
CA GLU A 284 -14.74 -9.93 4.57
C GLU A 284 -15.49 -9.35 3.37
N PRO A 285 -15.71 -8.02 3.30
CA PRO A 285 -16.40 -7.42 2.17
C PRO A 285 -15.61 -7.51 0.86
N LEU A 286 -14.28 -7.40 0.92
CA LEU A 286 -13.41 -7.58 -0.25
C LEU A 286 -13.58 -8.99 -0.84
N VAL A 287 -13.60 -10.03 0.01
CA VAL A 287 -13.81 -11.40 -0.43
C VAL A 287 -15.21 -11.60 -0.98
N ASP A 288 -16.23 -11.01 -0.36
CA ASP A 288 -17.61 -11.07 -0.83
C ASP A 288 -17.78 -10.39 -2.19
N TYR A 289 -17.14 -9.24 -2.40
CA TYR A 289 -17.07 -8.59 -3.71
C TYR A 289 -16.42 -9.51 -4.75
N TYR A 290 -15.24 -10.08 -4.41
CA TYR A 290 -14.53 -10.98 -5.31
C TYR A 290 -15.39 -12.21 -5.69
N ILE A 291 -16.06 -12.85 -4.74
CA ILE A 291 -16.92 -14.01 -4.99
C ILE A 291 -18.08 -13.65 -5.91
N ARG A 292 -18.77 -12.55 -5.63
CA ARG A 292 -19.92 -12.09 -6.45
C ARG A 292 -19.50 -11.79 -7.89
N ASN A 293 -18.36 -11.13 -8.07
CA ASN A 293 -17.88 -10.69 -9.38
C ASN A 293 -16.94 -11.69 -10.06
N ARG A 294 -16.65 -12.84 -9.44
CA ARG A 294 -15.65 -13.81 -9.89
C ARG A 294 -15.81 -14.22 -11.35
N LYS A 295 -17.03 -14.49 -11.79
CA LYS A 295 -17.31 -14.90 -13.18
C LYS A 295 -16.95 -13.79 -14.18
N PHE A 296 -17.33 -12.57 -13.86
CA PHE A 296 -17.03 -11.38 -14.67
C PHE A 296 -15.52 -11.11 -14.72
N LEU A 297 -14.85 -11.09 -13.57
CA LEU A 297 -13.40 -10.90 -13.47
C LEU A 297 -12.61 -11.94 -14.25
N LYS A 298 -13.01 -13.22 -14.13
CA LYS A 298 -12.41 -14.32 -14.93
C LYS A 298 -12.57 -14.11 -16.42
N LYS A 299 -13.74 -13.68 -16.88
CA LYS A 299 -14.00 -13.39 -18.29
C LYS A 299 -13.14 -12.23 -18.78
N THR A 300 -13.08 -11.15 -18.01
CA THR A 300 -12.29 -9.94 -18.33
C THR A 300 -10.81 -10.26 -18.45
N ILE A 301 -10.24 -10.95 -17.47
CA ILE A 301 -8.83 -11.35 -17.50
C ILE A 301 -8.56 -12.32 -18.64
N ARG A 302 -9.40 -13.32 -18.84
CA ARG A 302 -9.23 -14.30 -19.92
C ARG A 302 -9.22 -13.62 -21.30
N ASN A 303 -10.04 -12.60 -21.51
CA ASN A 303 -10.10 -11.87 -22.78
C ASN A 303 -8.83 -11.02 -23.05
N SER A 304 -8.04 -10.71 -22.02
CA SER A 304 -6.76 -10.00 -22.14
C SER A 304 -5.56 -10.94 -22.37
N LEU A 305 -5.76 -12.27 -22.26
CA LEU A 305 -4.72 -13.28 -22.46
C LEU A 305 -4.66 -13.72 -23.91
N SER A 306 -3.44 -13.84 -24.46
CA SER A 306 -3.23 -14.11 -25.90
C SER A 306 -2.73 -15.53 -26.19
N SER A 307 -2.29 -16.29 -25.18
CA SER A 307 -1.74 -17.65 -25.41
C SER A 307 -2.42 -18.72 -24.54
N HIS A 308 -2.38 -19.98 -25.03
CA HIS A 308 -2.96 -21.12 -24.33
C HIS A 308 -2.27 -21.40 -22.98
N THR A 309 -0.96 -21.25 -22.92
CA THR A 309 -0.15 -21.38 -21.69
C THR A 309 -0.53 -20.31 -20.65
N GLN A 310 -0.80 -19.06 -21.07
CA GLN A 310 -1.27 -18.00 -20.19
C GLN A 310 -2.65 -18.34 -19.60
N ILE A 311 -3.55 -18.91 -20.38
CA ILE A 311 -4.90 -19.30 -19.93
C ILE A 311 -4.82 -20.42 -18.89
N ILE A 312 -3.96 -21.42 -19.09
CA ILE A 312 -3.76 -22.52 -18.12
C ILE A 312 -3.16 -21.98 -16.81
N SER A 313 -2.10 -21.18 -16.91
CA SER A 313 -1.45 -20.56 -15.75
C SER A 313 -2.43 -19.67 -14.97
N PHE A 314 -3.24 -18.89 -15.68
CA PHE A 314 -4.28 -18.07 -15.07
C PHE A 314 -5.33 -18.91 -14.30
N LYS A 315 -5.81 -20.04 -14.86
CA LYS A 315 -6.77 -20.90 -14.17
C LYS A 315 -6.22 -21.44 -12.86
N ILE A 316 -4.93 -21.83 -12.83
CA ILE A 316 -4.26 -22.34 -11.63
C ILE A 316 -4.14 -21.22 -10.58
N ILE A 317 -3.60 -20.06 -10.96
CA ILE A 317 -3.40 -18.92 -10.07
C ILE A 317 -4.75 -18.42 -9.52
N GLU A 318 -5.75 -18.28 -10.38
CA GLU A 318 -7.09 -17.84 -9.97
C GLU A 318 -7.72 -18.79 -8.94
N ASN A 319 -7.56 -20.10 -9.11
CA ASN A 319 -8.07 -21.06 -8.13
C ASN A 319 -7.32 -20.97 -6.79
N ILE A 320 -6.01 -20.72 -6.80
CA ILE A 320 -5.22 -20.46 -5.59
C ILE A 320 -5.71 -19.17 -4.91
N VAL A 321 -5.87 -18.08 -5.66
CA VAL A 321 -6.39 -16.81 -5.16
C VAL A 321 -7.78 -16.98 -4.53
N TYR A 322 -8.67 -17.70 -5.20
CA TYR A 322 -10.03 -17.97 -4.68
C TYR A 322 -10.00 -18.72 -3.35
N ARG A 323 -9.22 -19.80 -3.26
CA ARG A 323 -9.08 -20.57 -2.01
C ARG A 323 -8.44 -19.73 -0.90
N SER A 324 -7.43 -18.94 -1.24
CA SER A 324 -6.77 -18.02 -0.30
C SER A 324 -7.74 -16.95 0.21
N ALA A 325 -8.57 -16.40 -0.67
CA ALA A 325 -9.58 -15.40 -0.29
C ALA A 325 -10.62 -15.99 0.68
N LEU A 326 -11.18 -17.17 0.38
CA LEU A 326 -12.11 -17.86 1.30
C LEU A 326 -11.47 -18.12 2.66
N LYS A 327 -10.20 -18.54 2.67
CA LYS A 327 -9.46 -18.77 3.90
C LYS A 327 -9.21 -17.48 4.68
N MET A 328 -8.86 -16.39 4.00
CA MET A 328 -8.70 -15.06 4.58
C MET A 328 -9.98 -14.62 5.30
N LYS A 329 -11.14 -14.72 4.63
CA LYS A 329 -12.44 -14.41 5.24
C LYS A 329 -12.68 -15.24 6.51
N SER A 330 -12.48 -16.56 6.43
CA SER A 330 -12.67 -17.46 7.57
C SER A 330 -11.74 -17.13 8.75
N LEU A 331 -10.49 -16.75 8.49
CA LEU A 331 -9.53 -16.41 9.54
C LEU A 331 -9.83 -15.01 10.15
N SER A 332 -10.31 -14.06 9.35
CA SER A 332 -10.80 -12.76 9.82
C SER A 332 -11.99 -12.95 10.76
N GLN A 333 -13.02 -13.69 10.33
CA GLN A 333 -14.21 -13.99 11.14
C GLN A 333 -13.90 -14.70 12.47
N ARG A 334 -12.81 -15.47 12.50
CA ARG A 334 -12.33 -16.14 13.70
C ARG A 334 -11.39 -15.28 14.56
N GLY A 335 -11.10 -14.04 14.15
CA GLY A 335 -10.19 -13.14 14.83
C GLY A 335 -8.73 -13.60 14.85
N ILE A 336 -8.32 -14.48 13.92
CA ILE A 336 -6.94 -15.01 13.84
C ILE A 336 -6.04 -14.00 13.10
N ILE A 337 -6.58 -13.38 12.07
CA ILE A 337 -5.94 -12.26 11.38
C ILE A 337 -6.75 -10.99 11.58
N ASP A 338 -6.08 -9.87 11.56
CA ASP A 338 -6.70 -8.56 11.66
C ASP A 338 -6.00 -7.58 10.75
N TYR A 339 -6.68 -6.48 10.47
CA TYR A 339 -6.10 -5.31 9.84
C TYR A 339 -6.16 -4.17 10.82
N VAL A 340 -5.01 -3.59 11.14
CA VAL A 340 -4.94 -2.58 12.19
C VAL A 340 -4.38 -1.27 11.65
N LEU A 341 -4.96 -0.17 12.13
CA LEU A 341 -4.39 1.15 12.05
C LEU A 341 -3.69 1.43 13.37
N ILE A 342 -2.40 1.77 13.33
CA ILE A 342 -1.59 2.08 14.51
C ILE A 342 -1.13 3.53 14.40
N LYS A 343 -1.35 4.30 15.46
CA LYS A 343 -0.85 5.66 15.62
C LYS A 343 0.24 5.67 16.69
N GLY A 344 1.49 5.83 16.27
CA GLY A 344 2.64 6.09 17.11
C GLY A 344 2.97 7.58 17.15
N MET A 345 3.46 8.08 18.26
CA MET A 345 3.91 9.47 18.42
C MET A 345 5.35 9.50 18.91
N LYS A 346 6.21 10.28 18.28
CA LYS A 346 7.55 10.57 18.81
C LYS A 346 7.45 11.28 20.16
N THR A 347 8.10 10.71 21.15
CA THR A 347 8.17 11.27 22.52
C THR A 347 9.13 12.45 22.61
#